data_e328ccddc676594a800d483231a07a4d
#
_entry.id   e328ccddc676594a800d483231a07a4d
#
_cell.length_a   1.000
_cell.length_b   1.000
_cell.length_c   1.000
_cell.angle_alpha   90.00
_cell.angle_beta   90.00
_cell.angle_gamma   90.00
#
_symmetry.space_group_name_H-M   'P 1'
#
loop_
_entity.id
_entity.type
_entity.pdbx_description
1 polymer ?
#
loop_
_entity_poly.entity_id
_entity_poly.type
_entity_poly.pdbx_seq_one_letter_code
_entity_poly.pdbx_strand_id
1 'polypeptide(L)'
;MKSTFKVLAILISLLICSPAFSQSSTDALSACMVDNLNGKERKSLAKWIFFAMGAHPEIKSYMKATPRDVRASDEYVGKLITRLLTVDCSARLKTAYTSDPASLQKAFEVIGKVAMQELMTSNEVNKAIANYARFADTARIDKVLK
;
A
#
# COMPACT_ATOMS: atom_id res chain seq x y z
N MET A 1 56.88 10.96 -48.03
CA MET A 1 55.73 11.85 -47.64
C MET A 1 54.86 11.02 -46.71
N LYS A 2 55.03 11.20 -45.39
CA LYS A 2 54.31 10.43 -44.36
C LYS A 2 53.19 11.30 -43.81
N SER A 3 51.94 11.01 -44.24
CA SER A 3 50.77 11.70 -43.74
C SER A 3 50.37 11.04 -42.40
N THR A 4 50.58 11.78 -41.32
CA THR A 4 50.14 11.39 -39.97
C THR A 4 48.68 11.69 -39.82
N PHE A 5 47.87 10.67 -39.91
CA PHE A 5 46.43 10.71 -39.62
C PHE A 5 46.25 10.77 -38.10
N LYS A 6 46.13 11.98 -37.56
CA LYS A 6 45.74 12.15 -36.17
C LYS A 6 44.28 11.82 -36.02
N VAL A 7 44.03 10.61 -35.60
CA VAL A 7 42.66 10.19 -35.13
C VAL A 7 42.40 10.89 -33.83
N LEU A 8 41.63 11.96 -33.92
CA LEU A 8 41.08 12.66 -32.78
C LEU A 8 39.93 11.79 -32.23
N ALA A 9 40.25 10.94 -31.27
CA ALA A 9 39.26 10.19 -30.51
C ALA A 9 38.50 11.16 -29.64
N ILE A 10 37.36 11.66 -30.15
CA ILE A 10 36.37 12.37 -29.36
C ILE A 10 35.68 11.33 -28.47
N LEU A 11 36.14 11.24 -27.23
CA LEU A 11 35.43 10.58 -26.15
C LEU A 11 34.15 11.34 -25.89
N ILE A 12 33.09 10.97 -26.60
CA ILE A 12 31.72 11.35 -26.24
C ILE A 12 31.37 10.57 -24.98
N SER A 13 31.71 11.14 -23.82
CA SER A 13 31.12 10.72 -22.55
C SER A 13 29.62 11.01 -22.61
N LEU A 14 28.84 10.04 -23.08
CA LEU A 14 27.40 10.03 -22.86
C LEU A 14 27.18 10.00 -21.35
N LEU A 15 27.00 11.18 -20.75
CA LEU A 15 26.33 11.31 -19.46
C LEU A 15 24.93 10.73 -19.63
N ILE A 16 24.77 9.46 -19.31
CA ILE A 16 23.48 8.83 -19.11
C ILE A 16 22.92 9.50 -17.85
N CYS A 17 22.24 10.63 -18.04
CA CYS A 17 21.42 11.27 -17.03
C CYS A 17 20.21 10.35 -16.84
N SER A 18 20.41 9.27 -16.04
CA SER A 18 19.27 8.48 -15.57
C SER A 18 18.37 9.44 -14.80
N PRO A 19 17.07 9.60 -15.16
CA PRO A 19 16.17 10.35 -14.32
C PRO A 19 16.18 9.66 -12.95
N ALA A 20 16.86 10.27 -11.99
CA ALA A 20 16.69 9.89 -10.60
C ALA A 20 15.23 10.18 -10.28
N PHE A 21 14.38 9.14 -10.30
CA PHE A 21 13.05 9.21 -9.70
C PHE A 21 13.27 9.55 -8.24
N SER A 22 13.21 10.83 -7.93
CA SER A 22 13.27 11.31 -6.56
C SER A 22 12.04 10.79 -5.86
N GLN A 23 12.19 9.72 -5.09
CA GLN A 23 11.14 9.20 -4.25
C GLN A 23 10.67 10.32 -3.33
N SER A 24 9.38 10.65 -3.35
CA SER A 24 8.84 11.69 -2.48
C SER A 24 9.07 11.32 -1.01
N SER A 25 9.18 12.32 -0.14
CA SER A 25 9.30 12.07 1.30
C SER A 25 8.11 11.30 1.86
N THR A 26 6.93 11.47 1.27
CA THR A 26 5.71 10.72 1.57
C THR A 26 5.85 9.24 1.16
N ASP A 27 6.37 8.97 -0.04
CA ASP A 27 6.59 7.59 -0.48
C ASP A 27 7.64 6.89 0.39
N ALA A 28 8.69 7.63 0.77
CA ALA A 28 9.73 7.11 1.68
C ALA A 28 9.17 6.78 3.07
N LEU A 29 8.22 7.58 3.59
CA LEU A 29 7.50 7.26 4.83
C LEU A 29 6.62 6.02 4.65
N SER A 30 5.83 5.98 3.59
CA SER A 30 4.94 4.85 3.27
C SER A 30 5.72 3.54 3.14
N ALA A 31 6.82 3.54 2.39
CA ALA A 31 7.68 2.38 2.22
C ALA A 31 8.25 1.92 3.57
N CYS A 32 8.80 2.85 4.37
CA CYS A 32 9.31 2.53 5.69
C CYS A 32 8.24 1.85 6.57
N MET A 33 7.03 2.37 6.61
CA MET A 33 5.94 1.79 7.41
C MET A 33 5.56 0.40 6.91
N VAL A 34 5.48 0.19 5.59
CA VAL A 34 5.17 -1.12 4.98
C VAL A 34 6.26 -2.15 5.25
N ASP A 35 7.54 -1.76 5.12
CA ASP A 35 8.69 -2.65 5.31
C ASP A 35 8.84 -3.11 6.77
N ASN A 36 8.38 -2.30 7.73
CA ASN A 36 8.39 -2.62 9.15
C ASN A 36 7.11 -3.35 9.65
N LEU A 37 6.21 -3.73 8.73
CA LEU A 37 5.05 -4.58 9.03
C LEU A 37 5.36 -6.05 8.74
N ASN A 38 5.23 -6.91 9.74
CA ASN A 38 5.24 -8.35 9.53
C ASN A 38 3.84 -8.88 9.10
N GLY A 39 3.78 -10.15 8.65
CA GLY A 39 2.54 -10.73 8.13
C GLY A 39 1.39 -10.78 9.16
N LYS A 40 1.70 -10.98 10.46
CA LYS A 40 0.69 -10.96 11.53
C LYS A 40 0.10 -9.56 11.70
N GLU A 41 0.93 -8.54 11.61
CA GLU A 41 0.53 -7.14 11.74
C GLU A 41 -0.32 -6.68 10.56
N ARG A 42 0.03 -7.09 9.33
CA ARG A 42 -0.78 -6.85 8.13
C ARG A 42 -2.17 -7.46 8.26
N LYS A 43 -2.28 -8.70 8.73
CA LYS A 43 -3.58 -9.36 9.01
C LYS A 43 -4.37 -8.66 10.10
N SER A 44 -3.70 -8.14 11.13
CA SER A 44 -4.34 -7.40 12.22
C SER A 44 -4.88 -6.05 11.75
N LEU A 45 -4.15 -5.34 10.87
CA LEU A 45 -4.63 -4.13 10.21
C LEU A 45 -5.84 -4.42 9.32
N ALA A 46 -5.79 -5.50 8.52
CA ALA A 46 -6.91 -5.92 7.67
C ALA A 46 -8.18 -6.22 8.51
N LYS A 47 -8.03 -6.93 9.61
CA LYS A 47 -9.12 -7.20 10.56
C LYS A 47 -9.68 -5.89 11.16
N TRP A 48 -8.83 -4.97 11.53
CA TRP A 48 -9.23 -3.67 12.08
C TRP A 48 -10.03 -2.85 11.05
N ILE A 49 -9.58 -2.79 9.80
CA ILE A 49 -10.32 -2.14 8.70
C ILE A 49 -11.69 -2.79 8.52
N PHE A 50 -11.77 -4.12 8.57
CA PHE A 50 -13.02 -4.85 8.48
C PHE A 50 -14.00 -4.45 9.61
N PHE A 51 -13.51 -4.34 10.85
CA PHE A 51 -14.34 -3.88 11.97
C PHE A 51 -14.81 -2.44 11.80
N ALA A 52 -13.94 -1.55 11.29
CA ALA A 52 -14.29 -0.17 10.99
C ALA A 52 -15.40 -0.09 9.91
N MET A 53 -15.26 -0.86 8.82
CA MET A 53 -16.32 -0.96 7.80
C MET A 53 -17.62 -1.55 8.35
N GLY A 54 -17.53 -2.48 9.28
CA GLY A 54 -18.67 -3.07 9.97
C GLY A 54 -19.47 -2.11 10.86
N ALA A 55 -18.93 -0.91 11.13
CA ALA A 55 -19.69 0.15 11.83
C ALA A 55 -20.73 0.84 10.92
N HIS A 56 -20.63 0.66 9.59
CA HIS A 56 -21.59 1.24 8.64
C HIS A 56 -22.99 0.71 8.89
N PRO A 57 -24.04 1.55 8.92
CA PRO A 57 -25.42 1.14 9.25
C PRO A 57 -25.92 -0.07 8.47
N GLU A 58 -25.66 -0.12 7.16
CA GLU A 58 -26.08 -1.22 6.28
C GLU A 58 -25.32 -2.55 6.52
N ILE A 59 -24.16 -2.49 7.16
CA ILE A 59 -23.31 -3.67 7.39
C ILE A 59 -23.40 -4.16 8.82
N LYS A 60 -23.68 -3.25 9.76
CA LYS A 60 -23.63 -3.50 11.21
C LYS A 60 -24.44 -4.71 11.64
N SER A 61 -25.62 -4.94 11.04
CA SER A 61 -26.50 -6.08 11.36
C SER A 61 -25.89 -7.44 10.99
N TYR A 62 -24.91 -7.47 10.10
CA TYR A 62 -24.20 -8.69 9.67
C TYR A 62 -22.91 -8.96 10.48
N MET A 63 -22.51 -8.02 11.33
CA MET A 63 -21.31 -8.13 12.15
C MET A 63 -21.57 -9.00 13.39
N LYS A 64 -20.68 -10.01 13.56
CA LYS A 64 -20.67 -10.87 14.76
C LYS A 64 -19.62 -10.43 15.80
N ALA A 65 -18.80 -9.42 15.48
CA ALA A 65 -17.78 -8.92 16.39
C ALA A 65 -18.44 -8.23 17.60
N THR A 66 -17.92 -8.54 18.79
CA THR A 66 -18.37 -7.87 20.01
C THR A 66 -17.68 -6.52 20.20
N PRO A 67 -18.22 -5.59 21.00
CA PRO A 67 -17.52 -4.35 21.36
C PRO A 67 -16.13 -4.59 21.97
N ARG A 68 -15.94 -5.71 22.65
CA ARG A 68 -14.64 -6.12 23.23
C ARG A 68 -13.64 -6.46 22.12
N ASP A 69 -14.07 -7.17 21.07
CA ASP A 69 -13.21 -7.53 19.94
C ASP A 69 -12.77 -6.29 19.17
N VAL A 70 -13.69 -5.36 18.94
CA VAL A 70 -13.38 -4.06 18.29
C VAL A 70 -12.37 -3.29 19.12
N ARG A 71 -12.62 -3.09 20.42
CA ARG A 71 -11.70 -2.39 21.33
C ARG A 71 -10.29 -3.02 21.34
N ALA A 72 -10.21 -4.35 21.46
CA ALA A 72 -8.93 -5.04 21.47
C ALA A 72 -8.16 -4.84 20.14
N SER A 73 -8.88 -4.76 19.04
CA SER A 73 -8.30 -4.46 17.73
C SER A 73 -7.80 -3.00 17.65
N ASP A 74 -8.58 -2.04 18.14
CA ASP A 74 -8.19 -0.62 18.20
C ASP A 74 -6.93 -0.42 19.05
N GLU A 75 -6.88 -1.02 20.24
CA GLU A 75 -5.72 -0.94 21.14
C GLU A 75 -4.46 -1.55 20.48
N TYR A 76 -4.61 -2.68 19.81
CA TYR A 76 -3.49 -3.31 19.11
C TYR A 76 -2.96 -2.42 17.98
N VAL A 77 -3.86 -1.92 17.12
CA VAL A 77 -3.48 -1.09 15.97
C VAL A 77 -2.93 0.25 16.45
N GLY A 78 -3.50 0.86 17.49
CA GLY A 78 -2.97 2.09 18.07
C GLY A 78 -1.51 1.95 18.52
N LYS A 79 -1.17 0.86 19.22
CA LYS A 79 0.21 0.54 19.63
C LYS A 79 1.12 0.29 18.41
N LEU A 80 0.63 -0.45 17.42
CA LEU A 80 1.36 -0.74 16.19
C LEU A 80 1.72 0.55 15.43
N ILE A 81 0.74 1.41 15.21
CA ILE A 81 0.95 2.68 14.52
C ILE A 81 1.89 3.60 15.30
N THR A 82 1.75 3.65 16.63
CA THR A 82 2.68 4.41 17.47
C THR A 82 4.11 3.93 17.27
N ARG A 83 4.37 2.62 17.31
CA ARG A 83 5.70 2.06 17.08
C ARG A 83 6.24 2.43 15.70
N LEU A 84 5.45 2.19 14.65
CA LEU A 84 5.85 2.49 13.27
C LEU A 84 6.26 3.96 13.12
N LEU A 85 5.48 4.88 13.65
CA LEU A 85 5.72 6.31 13.48
C LEU A 85 6.82 6.86 14.37
N THR A 86 6.93 6.38 15.62
CA THR A 86 7.82 7.00 16.61
C THR A 86 9.14 6.26 16.80
N VAL A 87 9.19 4.98 16.44
CA VAL A 87 10.39 4.13 16.58
C VAL A 87 10.95 3.78 15.23
N ASP A 88 10.19 3.04 14.40
CA ASP A 88 10.72 2.44 13.18
C ASP A 88 10.97 3.50 12.08
N CYS A 89 10.07 4.48 11.93
CA CYS A 89 10.07 5.45 10.83
C CYS A 89 10.15 6.91 11.28
N SER A 90 10.61 7.20 12.49
CA SER A 90 10.57 8.53 13.09
C SER A 90 11.25 9.61 12.25
N ALA A 91 12.42 9.34 11.68
CA ALA A 91 13.13 10.28 10.81
C ALA A 91 12.38 10.53 9.51
N ARG A 92 11.78 9.49 8.91
CA ARG A 92 10.96 9.60 7.69
C ARG A 92 9.68 10.38 7.95
N LEU A 93 9.03 10.13 9.10
CA LEU A 93 7.86 10.89 9.53
C LEU A 93 8.18 12.39 9.62
N LYS A 94 9.27 12.76 10.32
CA LYS A 94 9.67 14.16 10.47
C LYS A 94 9.89 14.83 9.11
N THR A 95 10.64 14.20 8.21
CA THR A 95 10.91 14.74 6.88
C THR A 95 9.64 14.89 6.05
N ALA A 96 8.81 13.85 6.01
CA ALA A 96 7.57 13.85 5.22
C ALA A 96 6.59 14.90 5.73
N TYR A 97 6.36 14.98 7.04
CA TYR A 97 5.42 15.93 7.64
C TYR A 97 5.87 17.39 7.46
N THR A 98 7.17 17.65 7.52
CA THR A 98 7.73 19.00 7.28
C THR A 98 7.55 19.42 5.82
N SER A 99 7.64 18.48 4.87
CA SER A 99 7.46 18.75 3.43
C SER A 99 6.00 18.89 3.04
N ASP A 100 5.13 18.07 3.63
CA ASP A 100 3.69 18.04 3.35
C ASP A 100 2.94 17.50 4.58
N PRO A 101 2.18 18.32 5.30
CA PRO A 101 1.37 17.87 6.44
C PRO A 101 0.37 16.75 6.08
N ALA A 102 -0.06 16.65 4.82
CA ALA A 102 -0.94 15.57 4.35
C ALA A 102 -0.20 14.24 4.13
N SER A 103 1.13 14.22 4.24
CA SER A 103 1.97 13.03 4.04
C SER A 103 1.57 11.86 4.94
N LEU A 104 1.17 12.14 6.17
CA LEU A 104 0.74 11.13 7.12
C LEU A 104 -0.53 10.42 6.65
N GLN A 105 -1.54 11.17 6.20
CA GLN A 105 -2.76 10.60 5.63
C GLN A 105 -2.45 9.73 4.42
N LYS A 106 -1.63 10.22 3.49
CA LYS A 106 -1.21 9.47 2.29
C LYS A 106 -0.47 8.18 2.65
N ALA A 107 0.39 8.21 3.66
CA ALA A 107 1.08 7.01 4.15
C ALA A 107 0.09 5.99 4.74
N PHE A 108 -0.95 6.43 5.45
CA PHE A 108 -2.01 5.56 5.94
C PHE A 108 -2.84 4.93 4.83
N GLU A 109 -3.10 5.64 3.73
CA GLU A 109 -3.76 5.08 2.55
C GLU A 109 -2.97 3.91 1.96
N VAL A 110 -1.64 4.03 1.88
CA VAL A 110 -0.77 2.95 1.41
C VAL A 110 -0.82 1.74 2.35
N ILE A 111 -0.75 1.95 3.67
CA ILE A 111 -0.87 0.87 4.66
C ILE A 111 -2.23 0.18 4.57
N GLY A 112 -3.30 0.93 4.42
CA GLY A 112 -4.65 0.39 4.21
C GLY A 112 -4.72 -0.49 2.97
N LYS A 113 -4.12 -0.04 1.86
CA LYS A 113 -4.01 -0.82 0.63
C LYS A 113 -3.25 -2.14 0.83
N VAL A 114 -2.11 -2.10 1.53
CA VAL A 114 -1.31 -3.31 1.83
C VAL A 114 -2.09 -4.27 2.72
N ALA A 115 -2.81 -3.77 3.73
CA ALA A 115 -3.65 -4.59 4.60
C ALA A 115 -4.80 -5.27 3.80
N MET A 116 -5.43 -4.55 2.87
CA MET A 116 -6.45 -5.14 1.99
C MET A 116 -5.85 -6.17 1.03
N GLN A 117 -4.67 -5.93 0.49
CA GLN A 117 -3.97 -6.90 -0.34
C GLN A 117 -3.69 -8.21 0.41
N GLU A 118 -3.36 -8.15 1.70
CA GLU A 118 -3.16 -9.34 2.54
C GLU A 118 -4.42 -10.21 2.58
N LEU A 119 -5.63 -9.62 2.66
CA LEU A 119 -6.89 -10.38 2.59
C LEU A 119 -7.06 -11.05 1.22
N MET A 120 -6.66 -10.38 0.15
CA MET A 120 -6.80 -10.88 -1.22
C MET A 120 -5.84 -12.03 -1.56
N THR A 121 -4.89 -12.36 -0.67
CA THR A 121 -4.06 -13.57 -0.81
C THR A 121 -4.79 -14.85 -0.38
N SER A 122 -5.93 -14.72 0.33
CA SER A 122 -6.73 -15.87 0.78
C SER A 122 -7.53 -16.48 -0.37
N ASN A 123 -7.37 -17.80 -0.57
CA ASN A 123 -8.17 -18.55 -1.54
C ASN A 123 -9.67 -18.49 -1.22
N GLU A 124 -10.03 -18.48 0.06
CA GLU A 124 -11.42 -18.39 0.53
C GLU A 124 -12.03 -17.04 0.15
N VAL A 125 -11.29 -15.94 0.36
CA VAL A 125 -11.73 -14.59 -0.03
C VAL A 125 -11.90 -14.51 -1.55
N ASN A 126 -10.92 -15.00 -2.31
CA ASN A 126 -10.99 -14.99 -3.77
C ASN A 126 -12.18 -15.80 -4.30
N LYS A 127 -12.44 -16.99 -3.74
CA LYS A 127 -13.61 -17.79 -4.09
C LYS A 127 -14.92 -17.07 -3.76
N ALA A 128 -14.99 -16.44 -2.59
CA ALA A 128 -16.18 -15.70 -2.17
C ALA A 128 -16.48 -14.51 -3.10
N ILE A 129 -15.42 -13.75 -3.47
CA ILE A 129 -15.55 -12.65 -4.41
C ILE A 129 -15.96 -13.15 -5.79
N ALA A 130 -15.35 -14.22 -6.30
CA ALA A 130 -15.65 -14.76 -7.62
C ALA A 130 -17.06 -15.38 -7.73
N ASN A 131 -17.73 -15.66 -6.61
CA ASN A 131 -19.03 -16.32 -6.61
C ASN A 131 -20.15 -15.53 -7.33
N TYR A 132 -20.04 -14.21 -7.41
CA TYR A 132 -21.00 -13.37 -8.16
C TYR A 132 -21.10 -13.78 -9.64
N ALA A 133 -20.02 -14.31 -10.22
CA ALA A 133 -19.97 -14.69 -11.62
C ALA A 133 -21.01 -15.78 -11.99
N ARG A 134 -21.46 -16.55 -11.00
CA ARG A 134 -22.56 -17.56 -11.17
C ARG A 134 -23.93 -16.92 -11.43
N PHE A 135 -24.06 -15.65 -11.11
CA PHE A 135 -25.31 -14.90 -11.25
C PHE A 135 -25.22 -13.82 -12.33
N ALA A 136 -24.04 -13.63 -12.94
CA ALA A 136 -23.83 -12.70 -14.02
C ALA A 136 -24.38 -13.29 -15.33
N ASP A 137 -25.08 -12.47 -16.14
CA ASP A 137 -25.51 -12.83 -17.51
C ASP A 137 -24.32 -12.73 -18.47
N THR A 138 -23.54 -13.81 -18.52
CA THR A 138 -22.33 -13.87 -19.34
C THR A 138 -22.65 -13.76 -20.84
N ALA A 139 -23.79 -14.29 -21.28
CA ALA A 139 -24.21 -14.20 -22.68
C ALA A 139 -24.46 -12.75 -23.10
N ARG A 140 -25.01 -11.93 -22.20
CA ARG A 140 -25.20 -10.51 -22.44
C ARG A 140 -23.90 -9.72 -22.43
N ILE A 141 -22.99 -10.09 -21.55
CA ILE A 141 -21.63 -9.49 -21.49
C ILE A 141 -20.87 -9.79 -22.79
N ASP A 142 -20.89 -11.04 -23.26
CA ASP A 142 -20.19 -11.46 -24.48
C ASP A 142 -20.69 -10.74 -25.76
N LYS A 143 -21.97 -10.35 -25.77
CA LYS A 143 -22.52 -9.56 -26.90
C LYS A 143 -21.95 -8.15 -26.98
N VAL A 144 -21.48 -7.59 -25.88
CA VAL A 144 -20.88 -6.25 -25.82
C VAL A 144 -19.39 -6.29 -26.20
N LEU A 145 -18.75 -7.44 -26.03
CA LEU A 145 -17.32 -7.63 -26.30
C LEU A 145 -17.04 -8.03 -27.78
N LYS A 146 -18.06 -8.38 -28.55
CA LYS A 146 -18.01 -8.69 -29.97
C LYS A 146 -18.37 -7.48 -30.82
#